data_22485891423b447d4dcea978a11cce05
#
_entry.id   22485891423b447d4dcea978a11cce05
#
_cell.length_a   1.000
_cell.length_b   1.000
_cell.length_c   1.000
_cell.angle_alpha   90.00
_cell.angle_beta   90.00
_cell.angle_gamma   90.00
#
_symmetry.space_group_name_H-M   'P 1'
#
loop_
_entity.id
_entity.type
_entity.pdbx_description
1 polymer ?
#
loop_
_entity_poly.entity_id
_entity_poly.type
_entity_poly.pdbx_seq_one_letter_code
_entity_poly.pdbx_strand_id
1 'polypeptide(L)'
;YQRQYAWNVNPQLELLWEDIERVAKRIDEDRMSVVPHFMGAMVIAQIKTFGKQVQAFEIIDGQQRLTTFSIFLASLRDVAVEGKSKYATELQKYLINDGVMEHPEIERYKLWPSLTDRGTFIAIIDPEADLDGIVPKQHDDGFVKKATLAHEYLKDVIRKHVFLDGSFDEHRFETIFEALKEGLAIVSIELEGGDDPQTIFETLNSRGVDLSPGDLMRNFIFQRAKGMGQVGGSLNVDKLYEKHWFPLDRPFW
;
A
#
# COMPACT_ATOMS: atom_id res chain seq x y z
N TYR A 1 -6.08 8.71 11.08
CA TYR A 1 -6.95 8.21 9.99
C TYR A 1 -6.27 8.49 8.66
N GLN A 2 -6.22 7.51 7.78
CA GLN A 2 -5.40 7.55 6.58
C GLN A 2 -6.22 8.12 5.43
N ARG A 3 -5.58 8.93 4.57
CA ARG A 3 -6.22 9.43 3.35
C ARG A 3 -6.34 8.34 2.29
N GLN A 4 -7.27 8.53 1.37
CA GLN A 4 -7.44 7.67 0.20
C GLN A 4 -6.15 7.60 -0.63
N TYR A 5 -6.01 6.54 -1.41
CA TYR A 5 -4.93 6.41 -2.39
C TYR A 5 -5.00 7.54 -3.41
N ALA A 6 -3.90 8.28 -3.55
CA ALA A 6 -3.88 9.55 -4.25
C ALA A 6 -2.94 9.59 -5.47
N TRP A 7 -2.02 8.63 -5.63
CA TRP A 7 -1.09 8.65 -6.75
C TRP A 7 -1.80 8.53 -8.10
N ASN A 8 -1.35 9.34 -9.05
CA ASN A 8 -1.81 9.31 -10.42
C ASN A 8 -0.79 8.56 -11.28
N VAL A 9 -1.24 8.12 -12.46
CA VAL A 9 -0.35 7.54 -13.46
C VAL A 9 0.73 8.56 -13.80
N ASN A 10 0.36 9.75 -14.20
CA ASN A 10 1.27 10.86 -14.47
C ASN A 10 1.19 11.91 -13.35
N PRO A 11 2.33 12.27 -12.70
CA PRO A 11 3.68 11.78 -12.98
C PRO A 11 4.14 10.59 -12.09
N GLN A 12 3.44 10.28 -10.97
CA GLN A 12 4.04 9.47 -9.90
C GLN A 12 4.38 8.03 -10.32
N LEU A 13 3.45 7.35 -11.00
CA LEU A 13 3.68 5.96 -11.39
C LEU A 13 4.63 5.84 -12.59
N GLU A 14 4.61 6.82 -13.50
CA GLU A 14 5.56 6.89 -14.61
C GLU A 14 7.00 7.04 -14.07
N LEU A 15 7.22 7.97 -13.15
CA LEU A 15 8.54 8.16 -12.52
C LEU A 15 8.99 6.91 -11.73
N LEU A 16 8.07 6.27 -11.00
CA LEU A 16 8.37 5.02 -10.31
C LEU A 16 8.81 3.93 -11.28
N TRP A 17 8.10 3.79 -12.40
CA TRP A 17 8.44 2.79 -13.41
C TRP A 17 9.82 3.06 -14.03
N GLU A 18 10.11 4.32 -14.40
CA GLU A 18 11.42 4.73 -14.91
C GLU A 18 12.56 4.42 -13.94
N ASP A 19 12.33 4.66 -12.62
CA ASP A 19 13.32 4.34 -11.60
C ASP A 19 13.56 2.83 -11.50
N ILE A 20 12.51 2.02 -11.55
CA ILE A 20 12.60 0.56 -11.52
C ILE A 20 13.31 0.03 -12.78
N GLU A 21 12.95 0.49 -13.97
CA GLU A 21 13.64 0.10 -15.21
C GLU A 21 15.13 0.47 -15.18
N ARG A 22 15.47 1.65 -14.66
CA ARG A 22 16.85 2.08 -14.53
C ARG A 22 17.64 1.19 -13.58
N VAL A 23 17.04 0.79 -12.46
CA VAL A 23 17.66 -0.13 -11.51
C VAL A 23 17.77 -1.53 -12.11
N ALA A 24 16.72 -2.03 -12.74
CA ALA A 24 16.71 -3.33 -13.43
C ALA A 24 17.85 -3.42 -14.47
N LYS A 25 18.02 -2.39 -15.28
CA LYS A 25 19.12 -2.32 -16.25
C LYS A 25 20.50 -2.40 -15.58
N ARG A 26 20.70 -1.71 -14.43
CA ARG A 26 21.97 -1.78 -13.68
C ARG A 26 22.22 -3.18 -13.10
N ILE A 27 21.16 -3.83 -12.60
CA ILE A 27 21.26 -5.22 -12.11
C ILE A 27 21.68 -6.16 -13.23
N ASP A 28 21.13 -5.98 -14.43
CA ASP A 28 21.45 -6.78 -15.62
C ASP A 28 22.91 -6.56 -16.09
N GLU A 29 23.40 -5.30 -16.02
CA GLU A 29 24.76 -4.95 -16.42
C GLU A 29 25.80 -5.41 -15.38
N ASP A 30 25.61 -5.12 -14.11
CA ASP A 30 26.50 -5.52 -13.00
C ASP A 30 25.78 -5.49 -11.65
N ARG A 31 25.23 -6.62 -11.24
CA ARG A 31 24.50 -6.76 -9.99
C ARG A 31 25.27 -6.33 -8.73
N MET A 32 26.58 -6.51 -8.72
CA MET A 32 27.42 -6.20 -7.55
C MET A 32 27.67 -4.70 -7.35
N SER A 33 27.45 -3.90 -8.38
CA SER A 33 27.67 -2.43 -8.34
C SER A 33 26.39 -1.65 -8.04
N VAL A 34 25.23 -2.30 -7.89
CA VAL A 34 23.94 -1.63 -7.70
C VAL A 34 23.84 -0.99 -6.32
N VAL A 35 23.76 0.34 -6.32
CA VAL A 35 23.39 1.12 -5.13
C VAL A 35 21.87 1.27 -5.12
N PRO A 36 21.19 0.85 -4.04
CA PRO A 36 19.74 0.97 -3.97
C PRO A 36 19.24 2.41 -4.16
N HIS A 37 18.22 2.57 -4.97
CA HIS A 37 17.58 3.87 -5.17
C HIS A 37 16.72 4.22 -3.96
N PHE A 38 16.96 5.40 -3.37
CA PHE A 38 16.25 5.84 -2.17
C PHE A 38 14.81 6.31 -2.50
N MET A 39 13.84 5.63 -1.92
CA MET A 39 12.40 5.88 -2.13
C MET A 39 11.74 6.70 -1.01
N GLY A 40 12.53 7.25 -0.11
CA GLY A 40 12.04 8.06 1.01
C GLY A 40 11.98 7.32 2.35
N ALA A 41 11.37 7.97 3.35
CA ALA A 41 11.21 7.41 4.68
C ALA A 41 9.78 6.92 4.93
N MET A 42 9.63 5.94 5.79
CA MET A 42 8.37 5.45 6.32
C MET A 42 8.42 5.55 7.84
N VAL A 43 7.33 6.01 8.46
CA VAL A 43 7.19 6.09 9.92
C VAL A 43 6.12 5.11 10.34
N ILE A 44 6.47 4.23 11.26
CA ILE A 44 5.58 3.20 11.79
C ILE A 44 5.60 3.20 13.32
N ALA A 45 4.50 2.74 13.91
CA ALA A 45 4.42 2.49 15.35
C ALA A 45 3.91 1.06 15.57
N GLN A 46 4.54 0.33 16.48
CA GLN A 46 4.14 -1.04 16.76
C GLN A 46 2.77 -1.07 17.45
N ILE A 47 1.86 -1.93 16.96
CA ILE A 47 0.60 -2.26 17.61
C ILE A 47 0.87 -3.46 18.53
N LYS A 48 0.42 -3.36 19.81
CA LYS A 48 0.51 -4.50 20.72
C LYS A 48 -0.38 -5.64 20.24
N THR A 49 0.23 -6.78 19.97
CA THR A 49 -0.43 -8.02 19.55
C THR A 49 -0.22 -9.11 20.60
N PHE A 50 -1.17 -10.03 20.72
CA PHE A 50 -1.14 -11.09 21.73
C PHE A 50 -1.50 -12.44 21.11
N GLY A 51 -1.00 -13.50 21.71
CA GLY A 51 -1.38 -14.87 21.34
C GLY A 51 -1.02 -15.25 19.90
N LYS A 52 -2.06 -15.51 19.09
CA LYS A 52 -1.94 -15.93 17.68
C LYS A 52 -2.05 -14.77 16.70
N GLN A 53 -2.20 -13.54 17.19
CA GLN A 53 -2.28 -12.37 16.34
C GLN A 53 -1.00 -12.17 15.55
N VAL A 54 -1.15 -11.77 14.30
CA VAL A 54 0.00 -11.39 13.46
C VAL A 54 0.57 -10.07 13.97
N GLN A 55 1.91 -9.97 14.06
CA GLN A 55 2.56 -8.71 14.42
C GLN A 55 2.12 -7.60 13.47
N ALA A 56 1.69 -6.48 14.03
CA ALA A 56 1.11 -5.38 13.27
C ALA A 56 1.73 -4.04 13.62
N PHE A 57 1.75 -3.13 12.64
CA PHE A 57 2.24 -1.76 12.78
C PHE A 57 1.21 -0.78 12.23
N GLU A 58 1.04 0.32 12.94
CA GLU A 58 0.32 1.48 12.43
C GLU A 58 1.27 2.30 11.56
N ILE A 59 0.86 2.60 10.31
CA ILE A 59 1.64 3.44 9.41
C ILE A 59 1.27 4.89 9.69
N ILE A 60 2.23 5.67 10.19
CA ILE A 60 2.08 7.09 10.47
C ILE A 60 2.35 7.92 9.21
N ASP A 61 3.44 7.58 8.50
CA ASP A 61 3.77 8.15 7.18
C ASP A 61 4.30 7.07 6.24
N GLY A 62 4.15 7.29 4.93
CA GLY A 62 4.60 6.37 3.88
C GLY A 62 3.51 5.45 3.32
N GLN A 63 2.26 5.61 3.73
CA GLN A 63 1.12 4.79 3.30
C GLN A 63 0.96 4.73 1.78
N GLN A 64 1.04 5.87 1.09
CA GLN A 64 0.89 5.93 -0.36
C GLN A 64 1.95 5.06 -1.07
N ARG A 65 3.18 5.11 -0.58
CA ARG A 65 4.30 4.29 -1.08
C ARG A 65 4.03 2.80 -0.87
N LEU A 66 3.68 2.39 0.35
CA LEU A 66 3.39 0.98 0.64
C LEU A 66 2.21 0.46 -0.18
N THR A 67 1.14 1.25 -0.32
CA THR A 67 0.00 0.89 -1.17
C THR A 67 0.45 0.71 -2.62
N THR A 68 1.27 1.63 -3.15
CA THR A 68 1.78 1.53 -4.52
C THR A 68 2.68 0.30 -4.70
N PHE A 69 3.58 0.01 -3.76
CA PHE A 69 4.41 -1.20 -3.85
C PHE A 69 3.58 -2.48 -3.76
N SER A 70 2.54 -2.51 -2.95
CA SER A 70 1.63 -3.66 -2.91
C SER A 70 0.89 -3.84 -4.24
N ILE A 71 0.40 -2.75 -4.85
CA ILE A 71 -0.22 -2.78 -6.18
C ILE A 71 0.80 -3.22 -7.24
N PHE A 72 2.05 -2.76 -7.16
CA PHE A 72 3.11 -3.17 -8.09
C PHE A 72 3.39 -4.68 -7.98
N LEU A 73 3.51 -5.22 -6.77
CA LEU A 73 3.68 -6.66 -6.53
C LEU A 73 2.50 -7.47 -7.06
N ALA A 74 1.26 -6.97 -6.90
CA ALA A 74 0.08 -7.61 -7.46
C ALA A 74 0.10 -7.60 -9.00
N SER A 75 0.52 -6.49 -9.60
CA SER A 75 0.69 -6.36 -11.05
C SER A 75 1.76 -7.33 -11.58
N LEU A 76 2.89 -7.46 -10.87
CA LEU A 76 3.92 -8.47 -11.19
C LEU A 76 3.37 -9.89 -11.08
N ARG A 77 2.62 -10.21 -10.03
CA ARG A 77 1.98 -11.52 -9.86
C ARG A 77 1.06 -11.84 -11.03
N ASP A 78 0.22 -10.90 -11.42
CA ASP A 78 -0.74 -11.11 -12.50
C ASP A 78 -0.04 -11.34 -13.84
N VAL A 79 1.02 -10.60 -14.13
CA VAL A 79 1.86 -10.81 -15.32
C VAL A 79 2.62 -12.14 -15.25
N ALA A 80 3.09 -12.55 -14.06
CA ALA A 80 3.71 -13.86 -13.85
C ALA A 80 2.72 -15.01 -14.09
N VAL A 81 1.45 -14.85 -13.66
CA VAL A 81 0.38 -15.83 -13.96
C VAL A 81 0.15 -15.92 -15.47
N GLU A 82 0.04 -14.77 -16.16
CA GLU A 82 -0.13 -14.71 -17.60
C GLU A 82 1.04 -15.39 -18.35
N GLY A 83 2.28 -15.14 -17.90
CA GLY A 83 3.50 -15.76 -18.43
C GLY A 83 3.75 -17.20 -17.98
N LYS A 84 2.90 -17.76 -17.10
CA LYS A 84 3.09 -19.07 -16.44
C LYS A 84 4.43 -19.19 -15.71
N SER A 85 4.92 -18.08 -15.17
CA SER A 85 6.16 -18.02 -14.42
C SER A 85 6.06 -18.71 -13.06
N LYS A 86 7.16 -19.33 -12.63
CA LYS A 86 7.32 -19.91 -11.28
C LYS A 86 7.16 -18.89 -10.15
N TYR A 87 7.34 -17.60 -10.44
CA TYR A 87 7.27 -16.51 -9.45
C TYR A 87 5.86 -16.11 -9.03
N ALA A 88 4.81 -16.56 -9.74
CA ALA A 88 3.43 -16.19 -9.42
C ALA A 88 3.05 -16.50 -7.94
N THR A 89 3.37 -17.72 -7.49
CA THR A 89 3.11 -18.16 -6.11
C THR A 89 4.03 -17.45 -5.10
N GLU A 90 5.28 -17.19 -5.47
CA GLU A 90 6.22 -16.46 -4.60
C GLU A 90 5.75 -15.02 -4.36
N LEU A 91 5.31 -14.32 -5.41
CA LEU A 91 4.80 -12.95 -5.31
C LEU A 91 3.57 -12.83 -4.41
N GLN A 92 2.69 -13.84 -4.42
CA GLN A 92 1.52 -13.85 -3.53
C GLN A 92 1.91 -13.82 -2.05
N LYS A 93 3.02 -14.44 -1.65
CA LYS A 93 3.53 -14.42 -0.27
C LYS A 93 3.95 -13.03 0.22
N TYR A 94 4.27 -12.10 -0.69
CA TYR A 94 4.54 -10.70 -0.34
C TYR A 94 3.28 -9.89 -0.12
N LEU A 95 2.12 -10.37 -0.54
CA LEU A 95 0.84 -9.66 -0.48
C LEU A 95 -0.04 -10.12 0.66
N ILE A 96 -0.05 -11.43 0.93
CA ILE A 96 -0.87 -12.05 1.97
C ILE A 96 -0.02 -12.84 2.95
N ASN A 97 -0.52 -12.97 4.17
CA ASN A 97 -0.02 -13.86 5.19
C ASN A 97 -0.69 -15.23 5.05
N ASP A 98 0.04 -16.27 5.39
CA ASP A 98 -0.44 -17.64 5.44
C ASP A 98 -0.26 -18.21 6.85
N GLY A 99 -1.06 -19.21 7.20
CA GLY A 99 -0.98 -19.89 8.49
C GLY A 99 -2.13 -19.57 9.45
N VAL A 100 -1.89 -19.84 10.75
CA VAL A 100 -2.92 -19.68 11.80
C VAL A 100 -2.93 -18.24 12.30
N MET A 101 -4.10 -17.61 12.21
CA MET A 101 -4.36 -16.21 12.59
C MET A 101 -5.55 -16.16 13.55
N GLU A 102 -5.64 -15.12 14.36
CA GLU A 102 -6.78 -14.88 15.25
C GLU A 102 -7.94 -14.21 14.51
N HIS A 103 -7.61 -13.25 13.62
CA HIS A 103 -8.55 -12.47 12.81
C HIS A 103 -8.19 -12.57 11.33
N PRO A 104 -8.38 -13.76 10.68
CA PRO A 104 -7.93 -13.99 9.32
C PRO A 104 -8.55 -13.04 8.29
N GLU A 105 -9.72 -12.48 8.56
CA GLU A 105 -10.41 -11.49 7.70
C GLU A 105 -9.62 -10.16 7.57
N ILE A 106 -8.70 -9.88 8.49
CA ILE A 106 -7.82 -8.69 8.50
C ILE A 106 -6.36 -9.12 8.39
N GLU A 107 -5.94 -10.06 9.24
CA GLU A 107 -4.53 -10.45 9.42
C GLU A 107 -3.96 -11.18 8.21
N ARG A 108 -4.83 -11.71 7.32
CA ARG A 108 -4.44 -12.27 6.04
C ARG A 108 -3.70 -11.25 5.16
N TYR A 109 -4.04 -9.98 5.24
CA TYR A 109 -3.47 -8.94 4.38
C TYR A 109 -2.26 -8.28 5.04
N LYS A 110 -1.13 -8.23 4.33
CA LYS A 110 0.09 -7.56 4.82
C LYS A 110 -0.05 -6.05 4.91
N LEU A 111 -0.97 -5.47 4.16
CA LEU A 111 -1.33 -4.06 4.24
C LEU A 111 -2.85 -3.94 4.36
N TRP A 112 -3.31 -3.23 5.42
CA TRP A 112 -4.72 -2.95 5.65
C TRP A 112 -5.00 -1.48 5.33
N PRO A 113 -5.65 -1.17 4.20
CA PRO A 113 -5.83 0.20 3.73
C PRO A 113 -6.96 0.93 4.45
N SER A 114 -7.13 2.22 4.12
CA SER A 114 -8.28 3.02 4.55
C SER A 114 -9.59 2.35 4.16
N LEU A 115 -10.66 2.66 4.90
CA LEU A 115 -11.98 2.05 4.67
C LEU A 115 -12.47 2.28 3.22
N THR A 116 -12.19 3.45 2.67
CA THR A 116 -12.61 3.86 1.33
C THR A 116 -11.91 3.10 0.19
N ASP A 117 -10.65 2.71 0.40
CA ASP A 117 -9.86 2.01 -0.62
C ASP A 117 -9.90 0.49 -0.46
N ARG A 118 -10.38 0.02 0.69
CA ARG A 118 -10.27 -1.38 1.13
C ARG A 118 -10.80 -2.36 0.10
N GLY A 119 -12.02 -2.16 -0.39
CA GLY A 119 -12.63 -3.07 -1.36
C GLY A 119 -11.84 -3.18 -2.65
N THR A 120 -11.47 -2.04 -3.22
CA THR A 120 -10.67 -1.98 -4.45
C THR A 120 -9.27 -2.59 -4.24
N PHE A 121 -8.63 -2.25 -3.12
CA PHE A 121 -7.30 -2.76 -2.81
C PHE A 121 -7.30 -4.28 -2.61
N ILE A 122 -8.25 -4.81 -1.83
CA ILE A 122 -8.35 -6.26 -1.59
C ILE A 122 -8.64 -7.00 -2.90
N ALA A 123 -9.54 -6.50 -3.75
CA ALA A 123 -9.81 -7.10 -5.05
C ALA A 123 -8.56 -7.18 -5.95
N ILE A 124 -7.62 -6.23 -5.81
CA ILE A 124 -6.33 -6.26 -6.53
C ILE A 124 -5.38 -7.29 -5.91
N ILE A 125 -5.26 -7.29 -4.57
CA ILE A 125 -4.28 -8.13 -3.85
C ILE A 125 -4.70 -9.59 -3.80
N ASP A 126 -5.99 -9.86 -3.61
CA ASP A 126 -6.59 -11.18 -3.47
C ASP A 126 -7.88 -11.27 -4.30
N PRO A 127 -7.76 -11.50 -5.62
CA PRO A 127 -8.91 -11.50 -6.52
C PRO A 127 -9.99 -12.55 -6.22
N GLU A 128 -9.65 -13.56 -5.40
CA GLU A 128 -10.57 -14.63 -4.98
C GLU A 128 -11.20 -14.35 -3.61
N ALA A 129 -10.88 -13.19 -3.00
CA ALA A 129 -11.41 -12.85 -1.68
C ALA A 129 -12.93 -12.63 -1.74
N ASP A 130 -13.64 -13.19 -0.75
CA ASP A 130 -15.02 -12.81 -0.47
C ASP A 130 -15.02 -11.43 0.21
N LEU A 131 -15.52 -10.43 -0.48
CA LEU A 131 -15.60 -9.06 0.03
C LEU A 131 -16.82 -8.81 0.92
N ASP A 132 -17.77 -9.76 1.01
CA ASP A 132 -18.92 -9.66 1.89
C ASP A 132 -18.48 -9.63 3.36
N GLY A 133 -18.83 -8.55 4.06
CA GLY A 133 -18.45 -8.33 5.45
C GLY A 133 -17.10 -7.59 5.65
N ILE A 134 -16.23 -7.54 4.65
CA ILE A 134 -14.96 -6.80 4.69
C ILE A 134 -15.15 -5.35 4.22
N VAL A 135 -16.05 -5.15 3.25
CA VAL A 135 -16.35 -3.85 2.65
C VAL A 135 -17.78 -3.44 2.96
N PRO A 136 -18.01 -2.25 3.49
CA PRO A 136 -19.37 -1.72 3.64
C PRO A 136 -20.09 -1.64 2.27
N LYS A 137 -21.31 -2.14 2.20
CA LYS A 137 -22.12 -2.20 0.96
C LYS A 137 -22.45 -0.85 0.29
N GLN A 138 -21.98 0.27 0.86
CA GLN A 138 -22.35 1.63 0.44
C GLN A 138 -21.32 2.36 -0.43
N HIS A 139 -20.27 1.70 -0.95
CA HIS A 139 -19.11 2.41 -1.51
C HIS A 139 -18.88 2.24 -3.01
N ASP A 140 -19.89 1.81 -3.75
CA ASP A 140 -19.83 1.94 -5.22
C ASP A 140 -20.37 3.33 -5.61
N ASP A 141 -19.45 4.28 -5.72
CA ASP A 141 -19.75 5.64 -6.18
C ASP A 141 -19.67 5.78 -7.71
N GLY A 142 -19.47 4.67 -8.43
CA GLY A 142 -19.38 4.62 -9.90
C GLY A 142 -18.10 5.22 -10.48
N PHE A 143 -17.16 5.70 -9.63
CA PHE A 143 -15.87 6.23 -10.09
C PHE A 143 -14.81 5.15 -10.13
N VAL A 144 -13.98 5.18 -11.18
CA VAL A 144 -12.80 4.31 -11.24
C VAL A 144 -11.81 4.76 -10.17
N LYS A 145 -11.52 3.87 -9.24
CA LYS A 145 -10.59 4.16 -8.15
C LYS A 145 -9.16 4.28 -8.67
N LYS A 146 -8.39 5.22 -8.13
CA LYS A 146 -6.98 5.42 -8.50
C LYS A 146 -6.13 4.16 -8.34
N ALA A 147 -6.43 3.31 -7.34
CA ALA A 147 -5.76 2.04 -7.17
C ALA A 147 -5.97 1.08 -8.36
N THR A 148 -7.19 1.05 -8.95
CA THR A 148 -7.46 0.28 -10.17
C THR A 148 -6.64 0.81 -11.34
N LEU A 149 -6.64 2.13 -11.57
CA LEU A 149 -5.86 2.75 -12.63
C LEU A 149 -4.35 2.49 -12.46
N ALA A 150 -3.87 2.53 -11.21
CA ALA A 150 -2.48 2.20 -10.90
C ALA A 150 -2.15 0.74 -11.25
N HIS A 151 -3.02 -0.19 -10.87
CA HIS A 151 -2.84 -1.61 -11.16
C HIS A 151 -2.84 -1.88 -12.67
N GLU A 152 -3.81 -1.33 -13.41
CA GLU A 152 -3.90 -1.48 -14.86
C GLU A 152 -2.66 -0.92 -15.56
N TYR A 153 -2.23 0.29 -15.19
CA TYR A 153 -1.03 0.91 -15.73
C TYR A 153 0.23 0.08 -15.47
N LEU A 154 0.47 -0.29 -14.21
CA LEU A 154 1.66 -1.06 -13.82
C LEU A 154 1.67 -2.43 -14.50
N LYS A 155 0.53 -3.11 -14.57
CA LYS A 155 0.39 -4.38 -15.28
C LYS A 155 0.73 -4.24 -16.77
N ASP A 156 0.27 -3.17 -17.41
CA ASP A 156 0.52 -2.91 -18.83
C ASP A 156 2.01 -2.63 -19.11
N VAL A 157 2.66 -1.77 -18.32
CA VAL A 157 4.08 -1.46 -18.52
C VAL A 157 4.98 -2.65 -18.22
N ILE A 158 4.70 -3.42 -17.16
CA ILE A 158 5.42 -4.66 -16.84
C ILE A 158 5.26 -5.66 -18.00
N ARG A 159 4.02 -5.88 -18.46
CA ARG A 159 3.72 -6.80 -19.56
C ARG A 159 4.47 -6.42 -20.83
N LYS A 160 4.46 -5.14 -21.22
CA LYS A 160 5.21 -4.64 -22.38
C LYS A 160 6.72 -4.86 -22.25
N HIS A 161 7.24 -4.78 -21.03
CA HIS A 161 8.66 -4.98 -20.77
C HIS A 161 9.07 -6.45 -20.88
N VAL A 162 8.23 -7.39 -20.40
CA VAL A 162 8.60 -8.80 -20.27
C VAL A 162 8.06 -9.70 -21.39
N PHE A 163 7.08 -9.25 -22.19
CA PHE A 163 6.62 -9.99 -23.35
C PHE A 163 7.27 -9.43 -24.62
N LEU A 164 8.12 -10.24 -25.26
CA LEU A 164 8.77 -9.91 -26.52
C LEU A 164 8.20 -10.80 -27.63
N ASP A 165 7.67 -10.19 -28.67
CA ASP A 165 7.05 -10.91 -29.81
C ASP A 165 6.02 -11.97 -29.37
N GLY A 166 5.28 -11.64 -28.30
CA GLY A 166 4.26 -12.53 -27.72
C GLY A 166 4.78 -13.62 -26.79
N SER A 167 6.10 -13.72 -26.59
CA SER A 167 6.74 -14.69 -25.71
C SER A 167 7.16 -14.04 -24.40
N PHE A 168 6.88 -14.69 -23.28
CA PHE A 168 7.30 -14.24 -21.95
C PHE A 168 8.80 -14.46 -21.75
N ASP A 169 9.51 -13.39 -21.36
CA ASP A 169 10.94 -13.41 -21.05
C ASP A 169 11.14 -13.47 -19.54
N GLU A 170 11.46 -14.67 -19.03
CA GLU A 170 11.66 -14.93 -17.60
C GLU A 170 12.82 -14.10 -17.03
N HIS A 171 13.91 -13.90 -17.77
CA HIS A 171 15.06 -13.12 -17.31
C HIS A 171 14.71 -11.65 -17.08
N ARG A 172 14.02 -11.02 -18.02
CA ARG A 172 13.53 -9.64 -17.86
C ARG A 172 12.57 -9.52 -16.68
N PHE A 173 11.72 -10.52 -16.47
CA PHE A 173 10.82 -10.55 -15.32
C PHE A 173 11.59 -10.64 -14.01
N GLU A 174 12.56 -11.55 -13.93
CA GLU A 174 13.45 -11.68 -12.77
C GLU A 174 14.15 -10.37 -12.44
N THR A 175 14.68 -9.69 -13.45
CA THR A 175 15.41 -8.43 -13.29
C THR A 175 14.52 -7.31 -12.71
N ILE A 176 13.26 -7.19 -13.18
CA ILE A 176 12.29 -6.24 -12.59
C ILE A 176 11.93 -6.61 -11.15
N PHE A 177 11.72 -7.90 -10.87
CA PHE A 177 11.43 -8.35 -9.51
C PHE A 177 12.60 -8.10 -8.54
N GLU A 178 13.83 -8.35 -8.98
CA GLU A 178 15.04 -8.04 -8.22
C GLU A 178 15.23 -6.54 -8.03
N ALA A 179 14.96 -5.72 -9.04
CA ALA A 179 14.99 -4.27 -8.92
C ALA A 179 14.03 -3.77 -7.85
N LEU A 180 12.82 -4.32 -7.80
CA LEU A 180 11.85 -3.96 -6.75
C LEU A 180 12.32 -4.42 -5.36
N LYS A 181 12.89 -5.61 -5.25
CA LYS A 181 13.24 -6.25 -3.98
C LYS A 181 14.54 -5.76 -3.38
N GLU A 182 15.56 -5.56 -4.19
CA GLU A 182 16.94 -5.29 -3.76
C GLU A 182 17.43 -3.92 -4.21
N GLY A 183 16.85 -3.39 -5.29
CA GLY A 183 17.29 -2.14 -5.91
C GLY A 183 16.60 -0.88 -5.40
N LEU A 184 15.59 -1.01 -4.54
CA LEU A 184 14.90 0.11 -3.89
C LEU A 184 15.12 0.06 -2.38
N ALA A 185 15.32 1.22 -1.76
CA ALA A 185 15.52 1.35 -0.32
C ALA A 185 14.53 2.35 0.29
N ILE A 186 13.89 1.93 1.37
CA ILE A 186 13.05 2.78 2.22
C ILE A 186 13.67 2.81 3.61
N VAL A 187 13.85 4.00 4.18
CA VAL A 187 14.25 4.14 5.58
C VAL A 187 13.01 3.95 6.45
N SER A 188 13.03 2.94 7.32
CA SER A 188 11.96 2.72 8.29
C SER A 188 12.33 3.38 9.63
N ILE A 189 11.45 4.24 10.12
CA ILE A 189 11.54 4.90 11.42
C ILE A 189 10.43 4.32 12.30
N GLU A 190 10.82 3.59 13.33
CA GLU A 190 9.87 3.02 14.29
C GLU A 190 9.76 3.95 15.51
N LEU A 191 8.52 4.35 15.84
CA LEU A 191 8.22 5.20 16.99
C LEU A 191 8.15 4.39 18.26
N GLU A 192 8.74 4.90 19.33
CA GLU A 192 8.67 4.32 20.66
C GLU A 192 7.49 4.88 21.46
N GLY A 193 7.19 4.24 22.62
CA GLY A 193 6.02 4.57 23.41
C GLY A 193 5.96 5.97 24.06
N GLY A 194 7.01 6.79 23.87
CA GLY A 194 7.07 8.17 24.35
C GLY A 194 7.03 9.22 23.23
N ASP A 195 7.06 8.78 21.99
CA ASP A 195 7.05 9.68 20.82
C ASP A 195 5.63 10.18 20.55
N ASP A 196 5.52 11.44 20.13
CA ASP A 196 4.27 12.00 19.61
C ASP A 196 4.19 11.82 18.08
N PRO A 197 3.38 10.86 17.60
CA PRO A 197 3.27 10.58 16.19
C PRO A 197 2.83 11.79 15.36
N GLN A 198 2.00 12.67 15.93
CA GLN A 198 1.51 13.86 15.24
C GLN A 198 2.60 14.89 15.01
N THR A 199 3.38 15.19 16.03
CA THR A 199 4.50 16.13 15.93
C THR A 199 5.54 15.64 14.93
N ILE A 200 5.84 14.33 14.92
CA ILE A 200 6.79 13.74 13.98
C ILE A 200 6.23 13.79 12.56
N PHE A 201 4.96 13.43 12.37
CA PHE A 201 4.29 13.49 11.08
C PHE A 201 4.25 14.91 10.51
N GLU A 202 3.88 15.92 11.30
CA GLU A 202 3.87 17.33 10.88
C GLU A 202 5.27 17.82 10.52
N THR A 203 6.29 17.44 11.30
CA THR A 203 7.68 17.82 11.04
C THR A 203 8.21 17.21 9.73
N LEU A 204 7.92 15.95 9.45
CA LEU A 204 8.33 15.28 8.22
C LEU A 204 7.59 15.81 6.99
N ASN A 205 6.28 16.05 7.11
CA ASN A 205 5.47 16.56 6.02
C ASN A 205 5.72 18.05 5.70
N SER A 206 6.30 18.83 6.62
CA SER A 206 6.68 20.22 6.35
C SER A 206 7.69 20.38 5.20
N ARG A 207 8.30 19.27 4.75
CA ARG A 207 9.25 19.20 3.63
C ARG A 207 8.75 18.37 2.44
N GLY A 208 7.53 17.85 2.50
CA GLY A 208 6.94 16.97 1.47
C GLY A 208 5.80 17.61 0.68
N VAL A 209 4.92 16.77 0.14
CA VAL A 209 3.66 17.23 -0.49
C VAL A 209 2.73 17.69 0.61
N ASP A 210 2.32 18.95 0.55
CA ASP A 210 1.42 19.55 1.53
C ASP A 210 0.13 18.72 1.68
N LEU A 211 -0.16 18.36 2.93
CA LEU A 211 -1.45 17.79 3.28
C LEU A 211 -2.52 18.87 3.14
N SER A 212 -3.67 18.51 2.62
CA SER A 212 -4.79 19.45 2.61
C SER A 212 -5.19 19.80 4.06
N PRO A 213 -5.70 21.01 4.32
CA PRO A 213 -6.23 21.36 5.64
C PRO A 213 -7.29 20.35 6.13
N GLY A 214 -8.06 19.75 5.20
CA GLY A 214 -9.03 18.70 5.49
C GLY A 214 -8.38 17.41 5.99
N ASP A 215 -7.25 16.98 5.41
CA ASP A 215 -6.50 15.80 5.86
C ASP A 215 -5.92 16.00 7.27
N LEU A 216 -5.36 17.19 7.54
CA LEU A 216 -4.83 17.54 8.86
C LEU A 216 -5.94 17.51 9.92
N MET A 217 -7.09 18.15 9.62
CA MET A 217 -8.23 18.18 10.52
C MET A 217 -8.81 16.80 10.76
N ARG A 218 -8.95 15.97 9.72
CA ARG A 218 -9.39 14.59 9.82
C ARG A 218 -8.49 13.80 10.75
N ASN A 219 -7.18 13.82 10.50
CA ASN A 219 -6.20 13.10 11.31
C ASN A 219 -6.27 13.52 12.77
N PHE A 220 -6.29 14.82 13.04
CA PHE A 220 -6.40 15.35 14.41
C PHE A 220 -7.67 14.86 15.13
N ILE A 221 -8.85 14.97 14.49
CA ILE A 221 -10.14 14.59 15.11
C ILE A 221 -10.16 13.10 15.41
N PHE A 222 -9.79 12.25 14.44
CA PHE A 222 -9.90 10.80 14.64
C PHE A 222 -8.81 10.22 15.53
N GLN A 223 -7.63 10.80 15.55
CA GLN A 223 -6.60 10.42 16.52
C GLN A 223 -7.04 10.75 17.95
N ARG A 224 -7.62 11.95 18.17
CA ARG A 224 -8.16 12.33 19.46
C ARG A 224 -9.34 11.45 19.88
N ALA A 225 -10.23 11.11 18.96
CA ALA A 225 -11.33 10.18 19.21
C ALA A 225 -10.84 8.78 19.60
N LYS A 226 -9.78 8.27 18.97
CA LYS A 226 -9.13 7.00 19.32
C LYS A 226 -8.57 7.03 20.74
N GLY A 227 -7.87 8.11 21.12
CA GLY A 227 -7.36 8.29 22.48
C GLY A 227 -8.46 8.38 23.53
N MET A 228 -9.59 9.06 23.24
CA MET A 228 -10.73 9.15 24.16
C MET A 228 -11.47 7.81 24.29
N GLY A 229 -11.55 7.01 23.23
CA GLY A 229 -12.16 5.67 23.26
C GLY A 229 -11.39 4.68 24.13
N GLN A 230 -10.08 4.82 24.23
CA GLN A 230 -9.24 4.02 25.13
C GLN A 230 -9.50 4.33 26.62
N VAL A 231 -9.95 5.53 26.95
CA VAL A 231 -10.24 5.96 28.31
C VAL A 231 -11.69 5.64 28.72
N GLY A 232 -12.64 5.55 27.79
CA GLY A 232 -14.09 5.44 28.04
C GLY A 232 -14.82 4.19 27.51
N GLY A 233 -14.16 3.30 26.80
CA GLY A 233 -14.63 1.92 26.55
C GLY A 233 -15.73 1.70 25.49
N SER A 234 -16.27 2.69 24.76
CA SER A 234 -17.37 2.44 23.81
C SER A 234 -17.36 3.24 22.51
N LEU A 235 -16.34 4.04 22.26
CA LEU A 235 -16.27 4.85 21.05
C LEU A 235 -15.71 4.04 19.87
N ASN A 236 -16.59 3.57 18.99
CA ASN A 236 -16.16 2.93 17.75
C ASN A 236 -15.81 4.03 16.72
N VAL A 237 -14.50 4.30 16.57
CA VAL A 237 -13.96 5.36 15.71
C VAL A 237 -14.29 5.13 14.24
N ASP A 238 -14.36 3.86 13.79
CA ASP A 238 -14.73 3.52 12.41
C ASP A 238 -16.17 3.90 12.12
N LYS A 239 -17.10 3.62 13.06
CA LYS A 239 -18.51 4.05 12.92
C LYS A 239 -18.66 5.57 12.95
N LEU A 240 -17.84 6.29 13.70
CA LEU A 240 -17.83 7.76 13.68
C LEU A 240 -17.35 8.29 12.32
N TYR A 241 -16.31 7.69 11.78
CA TYR A 241 -15.83 8.03 10.44
C TYR A 241 -16.91 7.77 9.39
N GLU A 242 -17.47 6.56 9.33
CA GLU A 242 -18.51 6.18 8.38
C GLU A 242 -19.72 7.14 8.43
N LYS A 243 -20.15 7.48 9.63
CA LYS A 243 -21.36 8.28 9.82
C LYS A 243 -21.17 9.76 9.55
N HIS A 244 -20.03 10.32 9.95
CA HIS A 244 -19.86 11.78 10.03
C HIS A 244 -18.82 12.36 9.09
N TRP A 245 -17.77 11.60 8.74
CA TRP A 245 -16.68 12.10 7.90
C TRP A 245 -16.73 11.56 6.48
N PHE A 246 -17.01 10.28 6.32
CA PHE A 246 -17.05 9.62 5.02
C PHE A 246 -17.91 10.37 3.97
N PRO A 247 -19.09 10.95 4.32
CA PRO A 247 -19.84 11.77 3.37
C PRO A 247 -19.07 12.99 2.83
N LEU A 248 -18.08 13.50 3.59
CA LEU A 248 -17.25 14.64 3.22
C LEU A 248 -16.05 14.25 2.36
N ASP A 249 -15.62 12.98 2.41
CA ASP A 249 -14.53 12.44 1.58
C ASP A 249 -14.96 12.12 0.14
N ARG A 250 -16.18 12.44 -0.24
CA ARG A 250 -16.70 12.23 -1.60
C ARG A 250 -16.18 13.30 -2.56
N PRO A 251 -16.00 12.97 -3.88
CA PRO A 251 -15.45 13.90 -4.88
C PRO A 251 -16.27 15.20 -5.11
N PHE A 252 -17.39 15.37 -4.44
CA PHE A 252 -18.24 16.54 -4.60
C PHE A 252 -17.73 17.79 -3.83
N TRP A 253 -16.80 17.62 -2.90
CA TRP A 253 -16.20 18.71 -2.11
C TRP A 253 -14.77 19.04 -2.64
#